data_9250b94a06f681d0e5b4562573489007
#
_entry.id   9250b94a06f681d0e5b4562573489007
#
_cell.length_a   1.000
_cell.length_b   1.000
_cell.length_c   1.000
_cell.angle_alpha   90.00
_cell.angle_beta   90.00
_cell.angle_gamma   90.00
#
_symmetry.space_group_name_H-M   'P 1'
#
loop_
_entity.id
_entity.type
_entity.pdbx_description
1 polymer ?
#
loop_
_entity_poly.entity_id
_entity_poly.type
_entity_poly.pdbx_seq_one_letter_code
_entity_poly.pdbx_strand_id
1 'polypeptide(L)'
;MASQGLCAPASRIIAAVSGGSDSMALLEILSRLARETPFELSVAHFNHGIRPDAVREAALVERRARALGLPFVAGAADVPAESRRMRKGLEESARILRHRFLEGCAESWNADAVALGHTRDDQIETVLLNIIRGAGWRGIAGMPSRRGIFVRPLLGCGREELRSLLRRGRVRYAVD
;
A
#
# COMPACT_ATOMS: atom_id res chain seq x y z
N MET A 1 14.85 4.07 6.41
CA MET A 1 14.41 2.99 5.49
C MET A 1 15.50 1.93 5.28
N ALA A 2 16.74 2.29 5.06
CA ALA A 2 17.87 1.34 4.97
C ALA A 2 18.04 0.47 6.24
N SER A 3 17.69 0.98 7.42
CA SER A 3 17.84 0.28 8.70
C SER A 3 16.91 -0.93 8.90
N GLN A 4 15.95 -1.17 8.01
CA GLN A 4 15.00 -2.28 8.13
C GLN A 4 15.25 -3.42 7.10
N GLY A 5 16.34 -3.38 6.36
CA GLY A 5 16.68 -4.42 5.38
C GLY A 5 15.67 -4.55 4.21
N LEU A 6 14.87 -3.51 3.97
CA LEU A 6 13.77 -3.53 3.00
C LEU A 6 14.25 -3.47 1.55
N CYS A 7 15.39 -2.88 1.32
CA CYS A 7 15.96 -2.63 0.00
C CYS A 7 17.36 -3.28 -0.10
N ALA A 8 17.40 -4.60 0.08
CA ALA A 8 18.63 -5.33 -0.23
C ALA A 8 18.91 -5.25 -1.74
N PRO A 9 20.16 -5.21 -2.18
CA PRO A 9 20.50 -5.31 -3.60
C PRO A 9 19.86 -6.54 -4.23
N ALA A 10 19.36 -6.38 -5.46
CA ALA A 10 18.66 -7.41 -6.24
C ALA A 10 17.31 -7.92 -5.66
N SER A 11 16.76 -7.30 -4.60
CA SER A 11 15.42 -7.64 -4.12
C SER A 11 14.34 -7.17 -5.11
N ARG A 12 13.19 -7.86 -5.11
CA ARG A 12 11.99 -7.53 -5.89
C ARG A 12 10.90 -7.04 -4.97
N ILE A 13 10.47 -5.80 -5.16
CA ILE A 13 9.49 -5.12 -4.28
C ILE A 13 8.28 -4.73 -5.10
N ILE A 14 7.09 -5.07 -4.61
CA ILE A 14 5.82 -4.58 -5.13
C ILE A 14 5.35 -3.41 -4.28
N ALA A 15 5.11 -2.26 -4.88
CA ALA A 15 4.40 -1.16 -4.25
C ALA A 15 2.89 -1.35 -4.42
N ALA A 16 2.16 -1.54 -3.33
CA ALA A 16 0.69 -1.57 -3.35
C ALA A 16 0.15 -0.14 -3.33
N VAL A 17 -0.42 0.32 -4.45
CA VAL A 17 -0.81 1.71 -4.66
C VAL A 17 -2.31 1.81 -4.91
N SER A 18 -3.05 2.44 -3.99
CA SER A 18 -4.50 2.68 -4.12
C SER A 18 -4.84 3.92 -4.95
N GLY A 19 -3.92 4.86 -5.09
CA GLY A 19 -4.14 6.16 -5.71
C GLY A 19 -4.23 7.32 -4.73
N GLY A 20 -4.50 7.06 -3.45
CA GLY A 20 -4.50 8.07 -2.38
C GLY A 20 -3.11 8.59 -2.04
N SER A 21 -3.05 9.72 -1.32
CA SER A 21 -1.80 10.45 -1.01
C SER A 21 -0.69 9.56 -0.46
N ASP A 22 -1.00 8.71 0.50
CA ASP A 22 0.03 7.95 1.22
C ASP A 22 0.65 6.86 0.35
N SER A 23 -0.18 6.17 -0.45
CA SER A 23 0.27 5.15 -1.39
C SER A 23 1.04 5.74 -2.58
N MET A 24 0.64 6.93 -3.05
CA MET A 24 1.38 7.66 -4.09
C MET A 24 2.72 8.16 -3.58
N ALA A 25 2.79 8.62 -2.33
CA ALA A 25 4.05 9.00 -1.69
C ALA A 25 4.98 7.79 -1.52
N LEU A 26 4.43 6.62 -1.13
CA LEU A 26 5.19 5.37 -1.08
C LEU A 26 5.84 5.06 -2.44
N LEU A 27 5.07 5.14 -3.53
CA LEU A 27 5.57 4.91 -4.88
C LEU A 27 6.71 5.85 -5.24
N GLU A 28 6.56 7.16 -4.97
CA GLU A 28 7.60 8.15 -5.24
C GLU A 28 8.89 7.88 -4.47
N ILE A 29 8.77 7.54 -3.19
CA ILE A 29 9.92 7.26 -2.32
C ILE A 29 10.64 5.99 -2.81
N LEU A 30 9.92 4.90 -3.05
CA LEU A 30 10.51 3.66 -3.53
C LEU A 30 11.14 3.82 -4.92
N SER A 31 10.50 4.56 -5.83
CA SER A 31 11.06 4.84 -7.15
C SER A 31 12.37 5.63 -7.09
N ARG A 32 12.52 6.58 -6.14
CA ARG A 32 13.77 7.29 -5.93
C ARG A 32 14.84 6.38 -5.35
N LEU A 33 14.49 5.58 -4.34
CA LEU A 33 15.40 4.64 -3.73
C LEU A 33 15.90 3.59 -4.71
N ALA A 34 15.06 3.11 -5.64
CA ALA A 34 15.46 2.15 -6.67
C ALA A 34 16.51 2.69 -7.63
N ARG A 35 16.67 4.01 -7.75
CA ARG A 35 17.74 4.64 -8.53
C ARG A 35 19.07 4.68 -7.80
N GLU A 36 19.03 4.67 -6.46
CA GLU A 36 20.21 4.76 -5.59
C GLU A 36 20.67 3.38 -5.14
N THR A 37 19.73 2.47 -4.94
CA THR A 37 19.99 1.09 -4.51
C THR A 37 19.39 0.15 -5.56
N PRO A 38 20.15 -0.76 -6.18
CA PRO A 38 19.67 -1.61 -7.25
C PRO A 38 18.71 -2.69 -6.75
N PHE A 39 17.41 -2.39 -6.69
CA PHE A 39 16.32 -3.34 -6.51
C PHE A 39 15.27 -3.16 -7.60
N GLU A 40 14.55 -4.23 -7.91
CA GLU A 40 13.45 -4.20 -8.88
C GLU A 40 12.17 -3.72 -8.20
N LEU A 41 11.46 -2.77 -8.83
CA LEU A 41 10.20 -2.23 -8.32
C LEU A 41 9.09 -2.45 -9.32
N SER A 42 7.95 -2.96 -8.87
CA SER A 42 6.70 -3.08 -9.62
C SER A 42 5.56 -2.43 -8.86
N VAL A 43 4.48 -2.07 -9.56
CA VAL A 43 3.30 -1.41 -8.98
C VAL A 43 2.09 -2.32 -9.10
N ALA A 44 1.40 -2.56 -7.98
CA ALA A 44 0.14 -3.28 -7.95
C ALA A 44 -0.99 -2.38 -7.44
N HIS A 45 -2.10 -2.33 -8.19
CA HIS A 45 -3.31 -1.60 -7.85
C HIS A 45 -4.49 -2.56 -7.72
N PHE A 46 -5.27 -2.44 -6.66
CA PHE A 46 -6.49 -3.24 -6.47
C PHE A 46 -7.72 -2.36 -6.40
N ASN A 47 -8.63 -2.55 -7.36
CA ASN A 47 -9.91 -1.87 -7.41
C ASN A 47 -10.97 -2.68 -6.64
N HIS A 48 -11.57 -2.07 -5.63
CA HIS A 48 -12.58 -2.70 -4.77
C HIS A 48 -13.98 -2.77 -5.40
N GLY A 49 -14.21 -2.16 -6.56
CA GLY A 49 -15.51 -2.14 -7.23
C GLY A 49 -16.64 -1.44 -6.44
N ILE A 50 -16.28 -0.61 -5.45
CA ILE A 50 -17.28 0.03 -4.57
C ILE A 50 -17.64 1.43 -5.07
N ARG A 51 -16.70 2.16 -5.67
CA ARG A 51 -16.87 3.57 -6.08
C ARG A 51 -16.84 3.71 -7.60
N PRO A 52 -17.67 4.60 -8.20
CA PRO A 52 -17.59 4.90 -9.63
C PRO A 52 -16.22 5.46 -10.06
N ASP A 53 -15.52 6.17 -9.16
CA ASP A 53 -14.22 6.78 -9.42
C ASP A 53 -13.04 5.80 -9.41
N ALA A 54 -13.26 4.55 -9.02
CA ALA A 54 -12.20 3.54 -8.95
C ALA A 54 -11.48 3.30 -10.30
N VAL A 55 -12.17 3.51 -11.43
CA VAL A 55 -11.56 3.47 -12.78
C VAL A 55 -10.59 4.64 -12.98
N ARG A 56 -10.93 5.83 -12.46
CA ARG A 56 -10.08 7.01 -12.53
C ARG A 56 -8.84 6.87 -11.65
N GLU A 57 -8.99 6.25 -10.48
CA GLU A 57 -7.89 5.94 -9.57
C GLU A 57 -6.91 4.96 -10.20
N ALA A 58 -7.39 3.87 -10.80
CA ALA A 58 -6.56 2.91 -11.53
C ALA A 58 -5.78 3.59 -12.67
N ALA A 59 -6.45 4.41 -13.47
CA ALA A 59 -5.82 5.15 -14.57
C ALA A 59 -4.79 6.18 -14.08
N LEU A 60 -5.00 6.78 -12.89
CA LEU A 60 -4.03 7.69 -12.27
C LEU A 60 -2.75 6.95 -11.89
N VAL A 61 -2.89 5.80 -11.20
CA VAL A 61 -1.76 4.97 -10.77
C VAL A 61 -1.01 4.41 -11.97
N GLU A 62 -1.71 3.89 -12.97
CA GLU A 62 -1.10 3.36 -14.19
C GLU A 62 -0.28 4.42 -14.92
N ARG A 63 -0.85 5.62 -15.14
CA ARG A 63 -0.11 6.73 -15.77
C ARG A 63 1.15 7.07 -14.99
N ARG A 64 1.08 7.06 -13.66
CA ARG A 64 2.26 7.36 -12.84
C ARG A 64 3.30 6.27 -12.92
N ALA A 65 2.91 5.00 -12.82
CA ALA A 65 3.81 3.87 -12.98
C ALA A 65 4.52 3.90 -14.35
N ARG A 66 3.78 4.15 -15.42
CA ARG A 66 4.32 4.31 -16.78
C ARG A 66 5.32 5.47 -16.89
N ALA A 67 4.99 6.63 -16.29
CA ALA A 67 5.89 7.79 -16.28
C ALA A 67 7.20 7.54 -15.49
N LEU A 68 7.19 6.59 -14.56
CA LEU A 68 8.36 6.15 -13.81
C LEU A 68 9.10 4.98 -14.47
N GLY A 69 8.58 4.43 -15.58
CA GLY A 69 9.14 3.26 -16.26
C GLY A 69 8.96 1.96 -15.48
N LEU A 70 7.95 1.87 -14.62
CA LEU A 70 7.72 0.73 -13.73
C LEU A 70 6.64 -0.21 -14.30
N PRO A 71 6.82 -1.55 -14.15
CA PRO A 71 5.76 -2.51 -14.40
C PRO A 71 4.53 -2.22 -13.56
N PHE A 72 3.33 -2.42 -14.14
CA PHE A 72 2.06 -2.17 -13.48
C PHE A 72 1.12 -3.36 -13.64
N VAL A 73 0.49 -3.78 -12.57
CA VAL A 73 -0.57 -4.78 -12.56
C VAL A 73 -1.79 -4.25 -11.82
N ALA A 74 -2.97 -4.45 -12.39
CA ALA A 74 -4.24 -4.11 -11.76
C ALA A 74 -5.09 -5.35 -11.56
N GLY A 75 -5.78 -5.40 -10.42
CA GLY A 75 -6.81 -6.37 -10.14
C GLY A 75 -8.08 -5.68 -9.66
N ALA A 76 -9.22 -6.36 -9.81
CA ALA A 76 -10.51 -5.87 -9.35
C ALA A 76 -11.35 -7.01 -8.78
N ALA A 77 -12.24 -6.67 -7.85
CA ALA A 77 -13.28 -7.57 -7.38
C ALA A 77 -14.56 -6.80 -7.05
N ASP A 78 -15.72 -7.45 -7.24
CA ASP A 78 -17.00 -6.97 -6.71
C ASP A 78 -17.05 -7.27 -5.21
N VAL A 79 -16.48 -6.36 -4.40
CA VAL A 79 -16.41 -6.53 -2.95
C VAL A 79 -17.81 -6.67 -2.32
N PRO A 80 -18.85 -5.93 -2.72
CA PRO A 80 -20.22 -6.15 -2.24
C PRO A 80 -20.75 -7.58 -2.46
N ALA A 81 -20.53 -8.16 -3.63
CA ALA A 81 -20.93 -9.54 -3.92
C ALA A 81 -20.13 -10.55 -3.08
N GLU A 82 -18.82 -10.39 -3.02
CA GLU A 82 -17.95 -11.27 -2.25
C GLU A 82 -18.16 -11.14 -0.72
N SER A 83 -18.49 -9.96 -0.21
CA SER A 83 -18.85 -9.73 1.20
C SER A 83 -20.06 -10.58 1.60
N ARG A 84 -21.11 -10.59 0.77
CA ARG A 84 -22.28 -11.44 0.99
C ARG A 84 -21.92 -12.93 0.98
N ARG A 85 -21.08 -13.35 0.02
CA ARG A 85 -20.64 -14.75 -0.11
C ARG A 85 -19.80 -15.20 1.09
N MET A 86 -18.88 -14.36 1.55
CA MET A 86 -18.02 -14.64 2.70
C MET A 86 -18.71 -14.45 4.05
N ARG A 87 -19.93 -13.87 4.10
CA ARG A 87 -20.64 -13.50 5.33
C ARG A 87 -19.81 -12.62 6.27
N LYS A 88 -19.09 -11.65 5.70
CA LYS A 88 -18.19 -10.72 6.40
C LYS A 88 -18.57 -9.28 6.10
N GLY A 89 -18.13 -8.37 6.96
CA GLY A 89 -18.28 -6.93 6.70
C GLY A 89 -17.57 -6.50 5.41
N LEU A 90 -18.07 -5.42 4.80
CA LEU A 90 -17.54 -4.91 3.53
C LEU A 90 -16.05 -4.58 3.60
N GLU A 91 -15.63 -3.90 4.67
CA GLU A 91 -14.24 -3.51 4.90
C GLU A 91 -13.31 -4.73 5.08
N GLU A 92 -13.74 -5.70 5.88
CA GLU A 92 -12.99 -6.94 6.09
C GLU A 92 -12.85 -7.72 4.78
N SER A 93 -13.91 -7.81 3.99
CA SER A 93 -13.92 -8.49 2.70
C SER A 93 -13.00 -7.78 1.70
N ALA A 94 -13.07 -6.46 1.62
CA ALA A 94 -12.19 -5.65 0.80
C ALA A 94 -10.71 -5.90 1.15
N ARG A 95 -10.41 -5.95 2.45
CA ARG A 95 -9.06 -6.22 2.93
C ARG A 95 -8.59 -7.62 2.55
N ILE A 96 -9.42 -8.64 2.73
CA ILE A 96 -9.07 -10.03 2.38
C ILE A 96 -8.79 -10.16 0.88
N LEU A 97 -9.67 -9.62 0.03
CA LEU A 97 -9.52 -9.70 -1.42
C LEU A 97 -8.27 -8.96 -1.90
N ARG A 98 -8.01 -7.78 -1.37
CA ARG A 98 -6.79 -7.03 -1.67
C ARG A 98 -5.53 -7.80 -1.27
N HIS A 99 -5.52 -8.42 -0.07
CA HIS A 99 -4.37 -9.20 0.37
C HIS A 99 -4.12 -10.40 -0.54
N ARG A 100 -5.16 -11.18 -0.89
CA ARG A 100 -5.05 -12.32 -1.82
C ARG A 100 -4.52 -11.89 -3.20
N PHE A 101 -5.02 -10.79 -3.73
CA PHE A 101 -4.52 -10.25 -4.99
C PHE A 101 -3.03 -9.90 -4.91
N LEU A 102 -2.62 -9.21 -3.85
CA LEU A 102 -1.22 -8.79 -3.66
C LEU A 102 -0.29 -9.99 -3.43
N GLU A 103 -0.74 -11.01 -2.71
CA GLU A 103 -0.02 -12.27 -2.54
C GLU A 103 0.16 -13.00 -3.87
N GLY A 104 -0.89 -13.10 -4.69
CA GLY A 104 -0.80 -13.68 -6.03
C GLY A 104 0.14 -12.91 -6.97
N CYS A 105 0.15 -11.56 -6.90
CA CYS A 105 1.13 -10.75 -7.62
C CYS A 105 2.56 -11.06 -7.16
N ALA A 106 2.75 -11.18 -5.84
CA ALA A 106 4.06 -11.46 -5.27
C ALA A 106 4.59 -12.85 -5.68
N GLU A 107 3.75 -13.86 -5.65
CA GLU A 107 4.07 -15.21 -6.12
C GLU A 107 4.45 -15.21 -7.61
N SER A 108 3.62 -14.57 -8.44
CA SER A 108 3.82 -14.54 -9.91
C SER A 108 5.12 -13.83 -10.31
N TRP A 109 5.55 -12.85 -9.55
CA TRP A 109 6.74 -12.05 -9.83
C TRP A 109 7.96 -12.45 -8.96
N ASN A 110 7.81 -13.46 -8.08
CA ASN A 110 8.80 -13.86 -7.09
C ASN A 110 9.28 -12.65 -6.26
N ALA A 111 8.34 -11.87 -5.74
CA ALA A 111 8.65 -10.68 -4.97
C ALA A 111 9.08 -11.03 -3.53
N ASP A 112 10.10 -10.35 -3.03
CA ASP A 112 10.61 -10.50 -1.65
C ASP A 112 9.78 -9.71 -0.63
N ALA A 113 9.07 -8.67 -1.10
CA ALA A 113 8.22 -7.85 -0.27
C ALA A 113 7.10 -7.13 -1.04
N VAL A 114 5.99 -6.92 -0.34
CA VAL A 114 4.89 -6.05 -0.77
C VAL A 114 4.82 -4.85 0.18
N ALA A 115 5.15 -3.67 -0.33
CA ALA A 115 5.16 -2.43 0.44
C ALA A 115 3.76 -1.80 0.49
N LEU A 116 3.29 -1.49 1.70
CA LEU A 116 1.99 -0.86 1.98
C LEU A 116 2.20 0.57 2.47
N GLY A 117 1.33 1.49 2.05
CA GLY A 117 1.40 2.91 2.36
C GLY A 117 0.84 3.30 3.74
N HIS A 118 0.94 2.44 4.76
CA HIS A 118 0.51 2.79 6.13
C HIS A 118 1.49 3.77 6.75
N THR A 119 0.95 4.79 7.42
CA THR A 119 1.66 5.93 7.99
C THR A 119 1.71 5.91 9.52
N ARG A 120 2.39 6.89 10.12
CA ARG A 120 2.35 7.12 11.57
C ARG A 120 0.94 7.45 12.07
N ASP A 121 0.17 8.18 11.27
CA ASP A 121 -1.22 8.53 11.59
C ASP A 121 -2.09 7.27 11.68
N ASP A 122 -1.96 6.32 10.74
CA ASP A 122 -2.65 5.02 10.77
C ASP A 122 -2.21 4.17 11.98
N GLN A 123 -0.95 4.28 12.37
CA GLN A 123 -0.42 3.62 13.56
C GLN A 123 -1.07 4.15 14.84
N ILE A 124 -1.17 5.49 14.97
CA ILE A 124 -1.83 6.15 16.10
C ILE A 124 -3.30 5.74 16.16
N GLU A 125 -4.01 5.79 15.03
CA GLU A 125 -5.41 5.36 14.95
C GLU A 125 -5.58 3.90 15.38
N THR A 126 -4.74 3.00 14.88
CA THR A 126 -4.77 1.58 15.26
C THR A 126 -4.58 1.37 16.75
N VAL A 127 -3.61 2.06 17.36
CA VAL A 127 -3.35 1.96 18.81
C VAL A 127 -4.53 2.49 19.60
N LEU A 128 -5.08 3.65 19.24
CA LEU A 128 -6.25 4.24 19.92
C LEU A 128 -7.48 3.33 19.85
N LEU A 129 -7.78 2.79 18.67
CA LEU A 129 -8.88 1.85 18.48
C LEU A 129 -8.71 0.57 19.32
N ASN A 130 -7.48 0.06 19.42
CA ASN A 130 -7.18 -1.11 20.24
C ASN A 130 -7.36 -0.82 21.74
N ILE A 131 -6.96 0.36 22.20
CA ILE A 131 -7.17 0.80 23.60
C ILE A 131 -8.67 0.90 23.90
N ILE A 132 -9.45 1.54 23.02
CA ILE A 132 -10.91 1.70 23.18
C ILE A 132 -11.61 0.33 23.23
N ARG A 133 -11.14 -0.64 22.44
CA ARG A 133 -11.67 -2.02 22.41
C ARG A 133 -11.19 -2.88 23.56
N GLY A 134 -10.42 -2.34 24.50
CA GLY A 134 -9.90 -3.09 25.66
C GLY A 134 -8.82 -4.12 25.31
N ALA A 135 -8.17 -3.98 24.17
CA ALA A 135 -7.05 -4.86 23.82
C ALA A 135 -5.87 -4.57 24.77
N GLY A 136 -5.50 -5.54 25.62
CA GLY A 136 -4.39 -5.43 26.57
C GLY A 136 -3.06 -5.00 25.94
N TRP A 137 -1.93 -5.22 26.59
CA TRP A 137 -0.58 -4.81 26.15
C TRP A 137 -0.24 -5.10 24.67
N ARG A 138 -0.78 -6.19 24.12
CA ARG A 138 -0.59 -6.54 22.70
C ARG A 138 -1.27 -5.55 21.73
N GLY A 139 -2.35 -4.91 22.15
CA GLY A 139 -3.05 -3.91 21.36
C GLY A 139 -2.28 -2.58 21.25
N ILE A 140 -1.48 -2.25 22.27
CA ILE A 140 -0.68 -1.04 22.31
C ILE A 140 0.51 -1.11 21.33
N ALA A 141 0.95 -2.32 20.96
CA ALA A 141 2.05 -2.50 20.03
C ALA A 141 1.76 -1.97 18.60
N GLY A 142 0.49 -1.74 18.26
CA GLY A 142 0.07 -1.25 16.95
C GLY A 142 0.39 -2.21 15.79
N MET A 143 0.58 -1.66 14.60
CA MET A 143 0.92 -2.44 13.42
C MET A 143 2.42 -2.73 13.36
N PRO A 144 2.86 -4.00 13.16
CA PRO A 144 4.26 -4.30 12.94
C PRO A 144 4.76 -3.74 11.61
N SER A 145 6.02 -3.34 11.54
CA SER A 145 6.65 -2.85 10.31
C SER A 145 6.72 -3.92 9.22
N ARG A 146 6.78 -5.21 9.60
CA ARG A 146 6.73 -6.36 8.70
C ARG A 146 5.81 -7.45 9.25
N ARG A 147 5.01 -8.03 8.35
CA ARG A 147 4.18 -9.23 8.63
C ARG A 147 4.18 -10.12 7.40
N GLY A 148 4.94 -11.22 7.47
CA GLY A 148 5.16 -12.08 6.30
C GLY A 148 5.84 -11.29 5.18
N ILE A 149 5.26 -11.33 3.99
CA ILE A 149 5.74 -10.61 2.81
C ILE A 149 5.40 -9.10 2.85
N PHE A 150 4.41 -8.70 3.65
CA PHE A 150 3.96 -7.31 3.74
C PHE A 150 4.86 -6.47 4.63
N VAL A 151 5.29 -5.31 4.11
CA VAL A 151 6.14 -4.33 4.80
C VAL A 151 5.49 -2.96 4.81
N ARG A 152 5.76 -2.16 5.83
CA ARG A 152 5.18 -0.83 6.03
C ARG A 152 6.28 0.22 6.25
N PRO A 153 6.91 0.67 5.17
CA PRO A 153 8.08 1.54 5.28
C PRO A 153 7.77 2.93 5.82
N LEU A 154 6.51 3.37 5.75
CA LEU A 154 6.08 4.73 6.11
C LEU A 154 5.52 4.86 7.52
N LEU A 155 5.54 3.80 8.36
CA LEU A 155 5.01 3.85 9.74
C LEU A 155 5.63 4.94 10.64
N GLY A 156 6.81 5.43 10.32
CA GLY A 156 7.44 6.55 11.02
C GLY A 156 7.17 7.93 10.40
N CYS A 157 6.48 8.00 9.23
CA CYS A 157 6.25 9.22 8.49
C CYS A 157 4.84 9.76 8.76
N GLY A 158 4.73 11.06 9.01
CA GLY A 158 3.43 11.73 9.14
C GLY A 158 2.77 11.95 7.78
N ARG A 159 1.44 11.90 7.75
CA ARG A 159 0.65 12.08 6.51
C ARG A 159 0.90 13.43 5.86
N GLU A 160 1.06 14.51 6.64
CA GLU A 160 1.34 15.85 6.10
C GLU A 160 2.75 15.97 5.49
N GLU A 161 3.73 15.28 6.04
CA GLU A 161 5.09 15.20 5.47
C GLU A 161 5.04 14.56 4.08
N LEU A 162 4.27 13.48 3.94
CA LEU A 162 4.07 12.78 2.68
C LEU A 162 3.32 13.64 1.64
N ARG A 163 2.26 14.34 2.04
CA ARG A 163 1.55 15.29 1.19
C ARG A 163 2.45 16.43 0.73
N SER A 164 3.31 16.95 1.62
CA SER A 164 4.30 17.97 1.28
C SER A 164 5.29 17.49 0.20
N LEU A 165 5.75 16.23 0.31
CA LEU A 165 6.61 15.60 -0.70
C LEU A 165 5.90 15.55 -2.06
N LEU A 166 4.63 15.13 -2.11
CA LEU A 166 3.85 15.06 -3.34
C LEU A 166 3.62 16.44 -3.97
N ARG A 167 3.31 17.46 -3.15
CA ARG A 167 3.14 18.84 -3.62
C ARG A 167 4.42 19.37 -4.27
N ARG A 168 5.58 19.17 -3.62
CA ARG A 168 6.89 19.57 -4.17
C ARG A 168 7.21 18.83 -5.47
N GLY A 169 6.86 17.56 -5.56
CA GLY A 169 7.02 16.75 -6.77
C GLY A 169 5.94 16.99 -7.84
N ARG A 170 4.93 17.82 -7.57
CA ARG A 170 3.73 18.02 -8.43
C ARG A 170 3.06 16.71 -8.81
N VAL A 171 3.05 15.75 -7.88
CA VAL A 171 2.43 14.44 -8.08
C VAL A 171 0.95 14.51 -7.74
N ARG A 172 0.11 14.11 -8.69
CA ARG A 172 -1.35 14.02 -8.48
C ARG A 172 -1.70 12.76 -7.70
N TYR A 173 -2.72 12.85 -6.86
CA TYR A 173 -3.30 11.73 -6.12
C TYR A 173 -4.82 11.92 -6.00
N ALA A 174 -5.53 10.83 -5.75
CA ALA A 174 -6.97 10.87 -5.48
C ALA A 174 -7.23 11.45 -4.09
N VAL A 175 -8.23 12.32 -4.00
CA VAL A 175 -8.72 12.90 -2.74
C VAL A 175 -10.06 12.22 -2.46
N ASP A 176 -10.20 11.62 -1.28
CA ASP A 176 -11.46 11.04 -0.78
C ASP A 176 -12.47 12.13 -0.41
#